data_8a869e07a87680e2bcd411f829791c81
#
_entry.id   8a869e07a87680e2bcd411f829791c81
#
_cell.length_a   1.000
_cell.length_b   1.000
_cell.length_c   1.000
_cell.angle_alpha   90.00
_cell.angle_beta   90.00
_cell.angle_gamma   90.00
#
_symmetry.space_group_name_H-M   'P 1'
#
loop_
_entity.id
_entity.type
_entity.pdbx_description
1 polymer ?
#
loop_
_entity_poly.entity_id
_entity_poly.type
_entity_poly.pdbx_seq_one_letter_code
_entity_poly.pdbx_strand_id
1 'polypeptide(L)'
;VLGHVDHGKTTLLDSIRGSSMTDAEAGAITQHIGITTVPIDAISHLAGSLVSSKDLELPGLLFIDTPGHQLFTTLRSRGGSLADIAILVVDINDGFQPQTKEALNILRNSKTPFIVCANKIDTIPGWNSNQSSVSVTSYNSQPERVRSAMDQKFYQLVGDLSTFGFTSDYYWKVSDFSKTLGIIPTSARTQEGIPDLLAVLMGLAQKYMRDSISVDITGPGKGMVLEVKEERGLGTVIDAILYDGSLSE
;
A
#
# COMPACT_ATOMS: atom_id res chain seq x y z
N VAL A 1 -2.26 -4.75 0.84
CA VAL A 1 -1.41 -4.49 -0.33
C VAL A 1 -1.70 -5.54 -1.40
N LEU A 2 -1.95 -5.12 -2.64
CA LEU A 2 -2.45 -5.94 -3.76
C LEU A 2 -1.50 -5.84 -4.95
N GLY A 3 -1.55 -6.83 -5.84
CA GLY A 3 -0.78 -6.81 -7.10
C GLY A 3 -0.30 -8.21 -7.50
N HIS A 4 0.29 -8.30 -8.68
CA HIS A 4 0.81 -9.55 -9.22
C HIS A 4 1.99 -10.12 -8.40
N VAL A 5 2.24 -11.43 -8.53
CA VAL A 5 3.48 -12.05 -8.01
C VAL A 5 4.68 -11.32 -8.65
N ASP A 6 5.76 -11.19 -7.91
CA ASP A 6 7.01 -10.53 -8.32
C ASP A 6 6.94 -9.02 -8.63
N HIS A 7 5.80 -8.35 -8.48
CA HIS A 7 5.70 -6.88 -8.58
C HIS A 7 6.30 -6.14 -7.38
N GLY A 8 6.77 -6.86 -6.36
CA GLY A 8 7.52 -6.30 -5.23
C GLY A 8 6.67 -5.87 -4.04
N LYS A 9 5.50 -6.48 -3.83
CA LYS A 9 4.62 -6.21 -2.67
C LYS A 9 5.33 -6.40 -1.33
N THR A 10 5.91 -7.60 -1.13
CA THR A 10 6.63 -7.95 0.09
C THR A 10 7.87 -7.06 0.28
N THR A 11 8.63 -6.83 -0.80
CA THR A 11 9.79 -5.91 -0.75
C THR A 11 9.37 -4.49 -0.38
N LEU A 12 8.22 -4.01 -0.88
CA LEU A 12 7.67 -2.70 -0.52
C LEU A 12 7.36 -2.63 0.99
N LEU A 13 6.69 -3.64 1.52
CA LEU A 13 6.37 -3.71 2.95
C LEU A 13 7.61 -3.86 3.81
N ASP A 14 8.59 -4.67 3.37
CA ASP A 14 9.86 -4.83 4.07
C ASP A 14 10.66 -3.53 4.07
N SER A 15 10.62 -2.74 3.00
CA SER A 15 11.26 -1.42 2.96
C SER A 15 10.62 -0.44 3.93
N ILE A 16 9.30 -0.44 4.04
CA ILE A 16 8.55 0.37 5.03
C ILE A 16 8.87 -0.11 6.46
N ARG A 17 8.87 -1.43 6.67
CA ARG A 17 9.19 -2.07 7.97
C ARG A 17 10.63 -1.83 8.38
N GLY A 18 11.59 -2.10 7.50
CA GLY A 18 13.03 -1.94 7.78
C GLY A 18 13.41 -0.51 8.09
N SER A 19 12.73 0.45 7.49
CA SER A 19 12.95 1.87 7.76
C SER A 19 12.26 2.33 9.05
N SER A 20 11.28 1.59 9.57
CA SER A 20 10.58 1.88 10.83
C SER A 20 11.20 1.17 12.04
N MET A 21 12.05 0.16 11.81
CA MET A 21 12.67 -0.66 12.86
C MET A 21 14.17 -0.38 12.95
N THR A 22 14.54 0.65 13.68
CA THR A 22 15.95 0.83 14.08
C THR A 22 16.35 -0.10 15.23
N ASP A 23 15.43 -0.86 15.85
CA ASP A 23 15.75 -1.63 17.09
C ASP A 23 14.96 -2.92 17.35
N ALA A 24 14.40 -3.64 16.37
CA ALA A 24 13.78 -4.94 16.69
C ALA A 24 13.81 -5.97 15.54
N GLU A 25 14.62 -6.96 15.74
CA GLU A 25 14.61 -8.34 15.22
C GLU A 25 14.43 -8.61 13.71
N ALA A 26 15.53 -9.09 13.13
CA ALA A 26 15.62 -9.75 11.85
C ALA A 26 14.89 -11.11 11.87
N GLY A 27 14.08 -11.35 10.83
CA GLY A 27 13.70 -12.69 10.44
C GLY A 27 12.22 -12.90 10.25
N ALA A 28 11.77 -13.01 8.99
CA ALA A 28 10.97 -14.15 8.54
C ALA A 28 10.48 -13.95 7.10
N ILE A 29 10.71 -14.95 6.29
CA ILE A 29 10.03 -15.19 5.00
C ILE A 29 8.61 -15.61 5.34
N THR A 30 7.62 -14.80 4.99
CA THR A 30 6.22 -15.06 5.35
C THR A 30 5.49 -15.84 4.25
N GLN A 31 5.13 -17.08 4.57
CA GLN A 31 4.07 -17.84 3.89
C GLN A 31 2.68 -17.57 4.52
N HIS A 32 2.61 -16.68 5.51
CA HIS A 32 1.39 -16.32 6.24
C HIS A 32 0.99 -14.87 5.93
N ILE A 33 -0.26 -14.51 6.26
CA ILE A 33 -0.72 -13.11 6.16
C ILE A 33 0.22 -12.24 6.98
N GLY A 34 0.97 -11.38 6.31
CA GLY A 34 1.84 -10.43 6.97
C GLY A 34 1.04 -9.24 7.47
N ILE A 35 1.04 -9.00 8.78
CA ILE A 35 0.48 -7.79 9.38
C ILE A 35 1.64 -6.93 9.88
N THR A 36 1.66 -5.65 9.49
CA THR A 36 2.70 -4.72 9.92
C THR A 36 2.07 -3.42 10.38
N THR A 37 2.25 -3.08 11.64
CA THR A 37 1.87 -1.77 12.18
C THR A 37 3.04 -0.81 12.04
N VAL A 38 2.78 0.35 11.44
CA VAL A 38 3.76 1.45 11.31
C VAL A 38 3.22 2.63 12.11
N PRO A 39 3.84 2.96 13.26
CA PRO A 39 3.42 4.08 14.10
C PRO A 39 3.59 5.42 13.40
N ILE A 40 2.82 6.41 13.82
CA ILE A 40 2.83 7.76 13.23
C ILE A 40 4.22 8.41 13.25
N ASP A 41 5.01 8.19 14.31
CA ASP A 41 6.35 8.75 14.42
C ASP A 41 7.29 8.18 13.34
N ALA A 42 7.19 6.87 13.08
CA ALA A 42 7.94 6.22 12.01
C ALA A 42 7.51 6.74 10.63
N ILE A 43 6.20 6.90 10.41
CA ILE A 43 5.67 7.48 9.17
C ILE A 43 6.17 8.91 8.97
N SER A 44 6.12 9.73 10.01
CA SER A 44 6.59 11.12 9.96
C SER A 44 8.10 11.20 9.68
N HIS A 45 8.88 10.29 10.26
CA HIS A 45 10.31 10.20 9.99
C HIS A 45 10.60 9.81 8.52
N LEU A 46 9.88 8.81 8.00
CA LEU A 46 10.03 8.32 6.62
C LEU A 46 9.53 9.33 5.58
N ALA A 47 8.36 9.93 5.83
CA ALA A 47 7.76 10.92 4.95
C ALA A 47 8.49 12.28 5.01
N GLY A 48 9.29 12.51 6.04
CA GLY A 48 10.10 13.71 6.21
C GLY A 48 9.25 14.99 6.17
N SER A 49 9.67 15.96 5.34
CA SER A 49 8.96 17.25 5.22
C SER A 49 7.59 17.17 4.54
N LEU A 50 7.22 16.02 3.96
CA LEU A 50 5.91 15.84 3.31
C LEU A 50 4.77 15.70 4.31
N VAL A 51 5.07 15.30 5.55
CA VAL A 51 4.07 15.05 6.59
C VAL A 51 4.52 15.70 7.89
N SER A 52 3.65 16.52 8.47
CA SER A 52 3.86 17.06 9.83
C SER A 52 3.09 16.23 10.84
N SER A 53 3.78 15.64 11.79
CA SER A 53 3.15 14.84 12.88
C SER A 53 2.13 15.64 13.70
N LYS A 54 2.25 16.98 13.72
CA LYS A 54 1.32 17.87 14.45
C LYS A 54 -0.06 17.97 13.80
N ASP A 55 -0.14 17.67 12.51
CA ASP A 55 -1.38 17.79 11.74
C ASP A 55 -2.09 16.43 11.58
N LEU A 56 -1.51 15.36 12.16
CA LEU A 56 -2.02 14.01 12.04
C LEU A 56 -2.72 13.56 13.33
N GLU A 57 -3.96 13.12 13.18
CA GLU A 57 -4.79 12.59 14.28
C GLU A 57 -4.76 11.06 14.38
N LEU A 58 -4.19 10.39 13.36
CA LEU A 58 -4.13 8.94 13.30
C LEU A 58 -2.90 8.41 14.06
N PRO A 59 -3.02 7.30 14.82
CA PRO A 59 -1.91 6.72 15.57
C PRO A 59 -0.86 6.02 14.68
N GLY A 60 -1.22 5.70 13.44
CA GLY A 60 -0.38 4.99 12.48
C GLY A 60 -1.17 4.29 11.39
N LEU A 61 -0.49 3.42 10.65
CA LEU A 61 -1.07 2.60 9.59
C LEU A 61 -0.84 1.11 9.89
N LEU A 62 -1.87 0.30 9.65
CA LEU A 62 -1.78 -1.15 9.68
C LEU A 62 -1.72 -1.66 8.23
N PHE A 63 -0.59 -2.21 7.84
CA PHE A 63 -0.44 -2.85 6.53
C PHE A 63 -0.74 -4.33 6.62
N ILE A 64 -1.56 -4.81 5.69
CA ILE A 64 -1.91 -6.22 5.54
C ILE A 64 -1.32 -6.69 4.22
N ASP A 65 -0.34 -7.59 4.29
CA ASP A 65 0.16 -8.31 3.12
C ASP A 65 -0.72 -9.51 2.84
N THR A 66 -1.22 -9.56 1.62
CA THR A 66 -2.09 -10.67 1.22
C THR A 66 -1.29 -11.60 0.31
N PRO A 67 -0.94 -12.82 0.78
CA PRO A 67 -0.33 -13.81 -0.09
C PRO A 67 -1.37 -14.27 -1.11
N GLY A 68 -1.12 -13.97 -2.40
CA GLY A 68 -1.78 -14.54 -3.56
C GLY A 68 -3.32 -14.53 -3.60
N HIS A 69 -3.86 -15.24 -4.58
CA HIS A 69 -5.27 -15.32 -4.98
C HIS A 69 -6.32 -15.71 -3.91
N GLN A 70 -5.93 -16.45 -2.88
CA GLN A 70 -6.92 -17.16 -2.03
C GLN A 70 -7.61 -16.26 -1.00
N LEU A 71 -6.94 -15.26 -0.47
CA LEU A 71 -7.51 -14.37 0.53
C LEU A 71 -8.53 -13.37 -0.03
N PHE A 72 -8.36 -12.96 -1.29
CA PHE A 72 -9.30 -12.03 -1.93
C PHE A 72 -10.70 -12.60 -2.06
N THR A 73 -10.83 -13.89 -2.32
CA THR A 73 -12.14 -14.56 -2.40
C THR A 73 -12.82 -14.66 -1.03
N THR A 74 -12.05 -14.91 0.02
CA THR A 74 -12.59 -15.03 1.39
C THR A 74 -12.99 -13.66 1.96
N LEU A 75 -12.23 -12.60 1.67
CA LEU A 75 -12.55 -11.24 2.08
C LEU A 75 -13.80 -10.68 1.36
N ARG A 76 -14.06 -11.15 0.14
CA ARG A 76 -15.24 -10.76 -0.66
C ARG A 76 -16.54 -11.36 -0.13
N SER A 77 -16.50 -12.56 0.47
CA SER A 77 -17.71 -13.33 0.80
C SER A 77 -18.48 -12.82 2.03
N ARG A 78 -17.95 -11.89 2.81
CA ARG A 78 -18.51 -11.46 4.09
C ARG A 78 -18.97 -9.99 4.17
N GLY A 79 -19.15 -9.32 3.04
CA GLY A 79 -19.90 -8.05 2.98
C GLY A 79 -19.23 -6.81 3.56
N GLY A 80 -17.91 -6.85 3.84
CA GLY A 80 -17.15 -5.70 4.30
C GLY A 80 -15.82 -5.56 3.57
N SER A 81 -15.33 -4.32 3.44
CA SER A 81 -13.94 -4.10 3.01
C SER A 81 -13.02 -4.40 4.19
N LEU A 82 -12.03 -5.28 4.02
CA LEU A 82 -11.04 -5.55 5.07
C LEU A 82 -10.11 -4.35 5.28
N ALA A 83 -9.90 -3.57 4.25
CA ALA A 83 -8.99 -2.44 4.26
C ALA A 83 -9.74 -1.15 3.94
N ASP A 84 -9.41 -0.11 4.67
CA ASP A 84 -9.93 1.23 4.43
C ASP A 84 -9.37 1.82 3.13
N ILE A 85 -8.10 1.55 2.84
CA ILE A 85 -7.41 1.95 1.61
C ILE A 85 -6.57 0.77 1.10
N ALA A 86 -6.58 0.55 -0.20
CA ALA A 86 -5.73 -0.44 -0.83
C ALA A 86 -4.55 0.21 -1.56
N ILE A 87 -3.43 -0.52 -1.60
CA ILE A 87 -2.28 -0.20 -2.44
C ILE A 87 -2.20 -1.25 -3.53
N LEU A 88 -2.35 -0.83 -4.78
CA LEU A 88 -2.14 -1.69 -5.93
C LEU A 88 -0.71 -1.53 -6.43
N VAL A 89 0.13 -2.53 -6.22
CA VAL A 89 1.53 -2.53 -6.66
C VAL A 89 1.63 -3.12 -8.06
N VAL A 90 2.21 -2.35 -8.97
CA VAL A 90 2.43 -2.73 -10.36
C VAL A 90 3.89 -2.50 -10.72
N ASP A 91 4.55 -3.50 -11.29
CA ASP A 91 5.87 -3.30 -11.89
C ASP A 91 5.70 -2.42 -13.13
N ILE A 92 6.40 -1.28 -13.16
CA ILE A 92 6.28 -0.31 -14.26
C ILE A 92 6.75 -0.87 -15.61
N ASN A 93 7.59 -1.91 -15.59
CA ASN A 93 8.10 -2.53 -16.82
C ASN A 93 7.14 -3.59 -17.37
N ASP A 94 6.52 -4.36 -16.48
CA ASP A 94 5.64 -5.48 -16.85
C ASP A 94 4.19 -5.04 -17.11
N GLY A 95 3.78 -3.90 -16.52
CA GLY A 95 2.43 -3.39 -16.65
C GLY A 95 1.38 -4.30 -15.99
N PHE A 96 0.16 -4.31 -16.56
CA PHE A 96 -0.96 -5.06 -16.00
C PHE A 96 -0.91 -6.54 -16.34
N GLN A 97 -0.78 -7.35 -15.32
CA GLN A 97 -0.84 -8.80 -15.34
C GLN A 97 -2.25 -9.32 -14.98
N PRO A 98 -2.59 -10.59 -15.24
CA PRO A 98 -3.92 -11.13 -14.93
C PRO A 98 -4.36 -10.89 -13.49
N GLN A 99 -3.48 -11.07 -12.50
CA GLN A 99 -3.79 -10.84 -11.08
C GLN A 99 -4.01 -9.35 -10.77
N THR A 100 -3.34 -8.43 -11.48
CA THR A 100 -3.57 -6.99 -11.36
C THR A 100 -4.99 -6.64 -11.80
N LYS A 101 -5.43 -7.22 -12.93
CA LYS A 101 -6.79 -7.03 -13.46
C LYS A 101 -7.86 -7.57 -12.51
N GLU A 102 -7.60 -8.73 -11.90
CA GLU A 102 -8.48 -9.31 -10.89
C GLU A 102 -8.57 -8.42 -9.66
N ALA A 103 -7.43 -7.96 -9.12
CA ALA A 103 -7.38 -7.02 -8.00
C ALA A 103 -8.18 -5.75 -8.27
N LEU A 104 -8.05 -5.16 -9.46
CA LEU A 104 -8.84 -3.99 -9.86
C LEU A 104 -10.35 -4.25 -9.90
N ASN A 105 -10.77 -5.40 -10.43
CA ASN A 105 -12.19 -5.77 -10.41
C ASN A 105 -12.73 -5.91 -8.98
N ILE A 106 -11.92 -6.45 -8.07
CA ILE A 106 -12.28 -6.56 -6.66
C ILE A 106 -12.43 -5.18 -6.05
N LEU A 107 -11.42 -4.31 -6.20
CA LEU A 107 -11.42 -2.95 -5.67
C LEU A 107 -12.62 -2.15 -6.18
N ARG A 108 -12.93 -2.26 -7.48
CA ARG A 108 -14.09 -1.62 -8.09
C ARG A 108 -15.41 -2.13 -7.49
N ASN A 109 -15.56 -3.46 -7.34
CA ASN A 109 -16.78 -4.07 -6.84
C ASN A 109 -17.01 -3.79 -5.35
N SER A 110 -15.93 -3.76 -4.54
CA SER A 110 -15.99 -3.42 -3.12
C SER A 110 -16.07 -1.91 -2.87
N LYS A 111 -15.84 -1.08 -3.91
CA LYS A 111 -15.73 0.38 -3.79
C LYS A 111 -14.65 0.82 -2.80
N THR A 112 -13.63 -0.02 -2.61
CA THR A 112 -12.51 0.30 -1.74
C THR A 112 -11.64 1.36 -2.39
N PRO A 113 -11.38 2.49 -1.73
CA PRO A 113 -10.42 3.48 -2.23
C PRO A 113 -9.05 2.86 -2.38
N PHE A 114 -8.31 3.24 -3.42
CA PHE A 114 -6.97 2.71 -3.62
C PHE A 114 -6.05 3.72 -4.30
N ILE A 115 -4.77 3.49 -4.18
CA ILE A 115 -3.71 4.18 -4.91
C ILE A 115 -2.89 3.15 -5.68
N VAL A 116 -2.22 3.59 -6.72
CA VAL A 116 -1.31 2.74 -7.51
C VAL A 116 0.13 3.08 -7.19
N CYS A 117 0.89 2.06 -6.86
CA CYS A 117 2.33 2.12 -6.67
C CYS A 117 2.99 1.56 -7.95
N ALA A 118 3.52 2.44 -8.81
CA ALA A 118 4.28 2.05 -9.99
C ALA A 118 5.71 1.74 -9.57
N ASN A 119 5.94 0.47 -9.22
CA ASN A 119 7.17 -0.01 -8.58
C ASN A 119 8.27 -0.35 -9.59
N LYS A 120 9.49 -0.46 -9.08
CA LYS A 120 10.72 -0.82 -9.79
C LYS A 120 11.19 0.22 -10.82
N ILE A 121 11.00 1.51 -10.53
CA ILE A 121 11.52 2.59 -11.38
C ILE A 121 13.06 2.53 -11.52
N ASP A 122 13.75 2.00 -10.51
CA ASP A 122 15.21 1.80 -10.50
C ASP A 122 15.70 0.86 -11.62
N THR A 123 14.83 0.04 -12.19
CA THR A 123 15.17 -0.88 -13.28
C THR A 123 14.97 -0.29 -14.68
N ILE A 124 14.49 0.95 -14.78
CA ILE A 124 14.41 1.67 -16.06
C ILE A 124 15.84 1.94 -16.57
N PRO A 125 16.15 1.60 -17.83
CA PRO A 125 17.48 1.75 -18.35
C PRO A 125 18.03 3.19 -18.25
N GLY A 126 19.13 3.35 -17.52
CA GLY A 126 19.77 4.64 -17.29
C GLY A 126 19.18 5.44 -16.13
N TRP A 127 18.29 4.87 -15.34
CA TRP A 127 17.79 5.51 -14.13
C TRP A 127 18.92 5.73 -13.11
N ASN A 128 19.04 6.96 -12.65
CA ASN A 128 19.98 7.32 -11.58
C ASN A 128 19.21 7.33 -10.26
N SER A 129 19.36 6.26 -9.47
CA SER A 129 18.67 6.13 -8.20
C SER A 129 19.18 7.13 -7.17
N ASN A 130 18.25 7.76 -6.46
CA ASN A 130 18.52 8.64 -5.34
C ASN A 130 17.80 8.06 -4.10
N GLN A 131 18.56 7.35 -3.27
CA GLN A 131 18.02 6.58 -2.16
C GLN A 131 17.09 7.41 -1.26
N SER A 132 15.94 6.82 -0.94
CA SER A 132 14.92 7.40 -0.04
C SER A 132 14.41 8.79 -0.45
N SER A 133 14.55 9.17 -1.72
CA SER A 133 14.10 10.47 -2.20
C SER A 133 12.61 10.47 -2.56
N VAL A 134 12.06 11.66 -2.59
CA VAL A 134 10.70 11.93 -3.08
C VAL A 134 10.62 11.64 -4.58
N SER A 135 9.56 10.97 -5.04
CA SER A 135 9.40 10.54 -6.44
C SER A 135 9.58 11.69 -7.44
N VAL A 136 8.98 12.85 -7.17
CA VAL A 136 9.09 14.00 -8.06
C VAL A 136 10.52 14.53 -8.16
N THR A 137 11.29 14.48 -7.07
CA THR A 137 12.70 14.87 -7.04
C THR A 137 13.53 13.88 -7.84
N SER A 138 13.33 12.57 -7.61
CA SER A 138 14.00 11.53 -8.40
C SER A 138 13.70 11.64 -9.88
N TYR A 139 12.43 11.85 -10.25
CA TYR A 139 12.02 12.03 -11.65
C TYR A 139 12.69 13.26 -12.29
N ASN A 140 12.66 14.42 -11.63
CA ASN A 140 13.23 15.67 -12.17
C ASN A 140 14.75 15.62 -12.30
N SER A 141 15.43 14.82 -11.51
CA SER A 141 16.89 14.66 -11.57
C SER A 141 17.36 13.79 -12.75
N GLN A 142 16.44 13.05 -13.40
CA GLN A 142 16.80 12.16 -14.49
C GLN A 142 17.09 12.92 -15.80
N PRO A 143 18.01 12.41 -16.63
CA PRO A 143 18.18 12.89 -18.00
C PRO A 143 16.88 12.79 -18.80
N GLU A 144 16.66 13.70 -19.74
CA GLU A 144 15.43 13.76 -20.55
C GLU A 144 15.08 12.42 -21.22
N ARG A 145 16.10 11.72 -21.74
CA ARG A 145 15.91 10.41 -22.35
C ARG A 145 15.30 9.40 -21.37
N VAL A 146 15.74 9.41 -20.11
CA VAL A 146 15.28 8.47 -19.07
C VAL A 146 13.88 8.85 -18.63
N ARG A 147 13.60 10.17 -18.47
CA ARG A 147 12.24 10.66 -18.16
C ARG A 147 11.24 10.25 -19.25
N SER A 148 11.62 10.43 -20.53
CA SER A 148 10.76 10.02 -21.66
C SER A 148 10.49 8.52 -21.66
N ALA A 149 11.49 7.69 -21.34
CA ALA A 149 11.30 6.24 -21.22
C ALA A 149 10.37 5.86 -20.05
N MET A 150 10.49 6.56 -18.93
CA MET A 150 9.58 6.41 -17.79
C MET A 150 8.17 6.85 -18.15
N ASP A 151 8.01 8.02 -18.75
CA ASP A 151 6.70 8.56 -19.15
C ASP A 151 5.98 7.61 -20.11
N GLN A 152 6.68 7.02 -21.07
CA GLN A 152 6.09 6.03 -21.98
C GLN A 152 5.46 4.86 -21.20
N LYS A 153 6.19 4.29 -20.24
CA LYS A 153 5.70 3.19 -19.41
C LYS A 153 4.57 3.64 -18.47
N PHE A 154 4.73 4.81 -17.90
CA PHE A 154 3.74 5.40 -17.01
C PHE A 154 2.40 5.63 -17.71
N TYR A 155 2.40 6.27 -18.89
CA TYR A 155 1.16 6.52 -19.62
C TYR A 155 0.56 5.25 -20.24
N GLN A 156 1.34 4.19 -20.37
CA GLN A 156 0.79 2.86 -20.66
C GLN A 156 -0.06 2.35 -19.48
N LEU A 157 0.43 2.49 -18.23
CA LEU A 157 -0.36 2.18 -17.03
C LEU A 157 -1.62 3.05 -16.93
N VAL A 158 -1.52 4.33 -17.24
CA VAL A 158 -2.69 5.24 -17.29
C VAL A 158 -3.72 4.74 -18.31
N GLY A 159 -3.27 4.33 -19.49
CA GLY A 159 -4.12 3.73 -20.52
C GLY A 159 -4.81 2.46 -20.04
N ASP A 160 -4.06 1.56 -19.40
CA ASP A 160 -4.60 0.32 -18.84
C ASP A 160 -5.66 0.60 -17.77
N LEU A 161 -5.40 1.52 -16.83
CA LEU A 161 -6.38 1.95 -15.80
C LEU A 161 -7.64 2.56 -16.42
N SER A 162 -7.49 3.33 -17.51
CA SER A 162 -8.61 3.92 -18.23
C SER A 162 -9.54 2.86 -18.82
N THR A 163 -9.03 1.70 -19.25
CA THR A 163 -9.87 0.58 -19.73
C THR A 163 -10.78 0.00 -18.64
N PHE A 164 -10.40 0.18 -17.37
CA PHE A 164 -11.20 -0.18 -16.19
C PHE A 164 -12.11 0.95 -15.70
N GLY A 165 -12.10 2.10 -16.37
CA GLY A 165 -12.93 3.25 -16.03
C GLY A 165 -12.32 4.19 -14.99
N PHE A 166 -11.02 4.09 -14.72
CA PHE A 166 -10.32 4.97 -13.78
C PHE A 166 -9.56 6.07 -14.53
N THR A 167 -9.84 7.33 -14.18
CA THR A 167 -8.97 8.45 -14.54
C THR A 167 -7.79 8.46 -13.59
N SER A 168 -6.56 8.57 -14.10
CA SER A 168 -5.36 8.52 -13.30
C SER A 168 -4.25 9.40 -13.86
N ASP A 169 -3.37 9.88 -13.00
CA ASP A 169 -2.14 10.61 -13.37
C ASP A 169 -1.09 10.46 -12.26
N TYR A 170 0.09 11.02 -12.47
CA TYR A 170 1.09 11.19 -11.43
C TYR A 170 0.46 11.84 -10.19
N TYR A 171 0.70 11.30 -8.99
CA TYR A 171 0.06 11.79 -7.76
C TYR A 171 0.28 13.29 -7.55
N TRP A 172 1.43 13.85 -7.95
CA TRP A 172 1.74 15.29 -7.82
C TRP A 172 1.02 16.18 -8.84
N LYS A 173 0.35 15.60 -9.83
CA LYS A 173 -0.53 16.30 -10.77
C LYS A 173 -2.01 16.21 -10.37
N VAL A 174 -2.34 15.33 -9.41
CA VAL A 174 -3.71 15.12 -8.97
C VAL A 174 -4.13 16.21 -8.00
N SER A 175 -5.12 17.00 -8.39
CA SER A 175 -5.73 18.02 -7.52
C SER A 175 -6.87 17.51 -6.65
N ASP A 176 -7.57 16.46 -7.12
CA ASP A 176 -8.72 15.86 -6.44
C ASP A 176 -8.65 14.33 -6.51
N PHE A 177 -8.20 13.72 -5.42
CA PHE A 177 -8.09 12.26 -5.29
C PHE A 177 -9.44 11.54 -5.23
N SER A 178 -10.56 12.27 -5.09
CA SER A 178 -11.90 11.66 -5.17
C SER A 178 -12.32 11.34 -6.60
N LYS A 179 -11.70 11.98 -7.60
CA LYS A 179 -12.01 11.87 -9.03
C LYS A 179 -10.89 11.25 -9.86
N THR A 180 -9.66 11.46 -9.44
CA THR A 180 -8.47 11.05 -10.18
C THR A 180 -7.57 10.20 -9.28
N LEU A 181 -7.27 9.01 -9.74
CA LEU A 181 -6.42 8.06 -9.05
C LEU A 181 -4.95 8.52 -9.12
N GLY A 182 -4.31 8.64 -7.97
CA GLY A 182 -2.89 8.95 -7.92
C GLY A 182 -2.02 7.72 -8.19
N ILE A 183 -1.09 7.85 -9.12
CA ILE A 183 -0.06 6.85 -9.36
C ILE A 183 1.25 7.38 -8.78
N ILE A 184 1.87 6.61 -7.90
CA ILE A 184 3.10 6.96 -7.21
C ILE A 184 4.24 6.10 -7.77
N PRO A 185 5.19 6.71 -8.49
CA PRO A 185 6.40 6.01 -8.88
C PRO A 185 7.24 5.65 -7.66
N THR A 186 7.64 4.39 -7.56
CA THR A 186 8.41 3.90 -6.41
C THR A 186 9.50 2.94 -6.84
N SER A 187 10.49 2.80 -5.98
CA SER A 187 11.37 1.65 -5.94
C SER A 187 11.44 1.13 -4.51
N ALA A 188 10.86 -0.03 -4.28
CA ALA A 188 10.98 -0.70 -2.98
C ALA A 188 12.44 -1.02 -2.61
N ARG A 189 13.30 -1.20 -3.60
CA ARG A 189 14.72 -1.51 -3.42
C ARG A 189 15.54 -0.31 -2.99
N THR A 190 15.35 0.85 -3.63
CA THR A 190 16.09 2.08 -3.34
C THR A 190 15.34 3.02 -2.41
N GLN A 191 14.11 2.64 -2.03
CA GLN A 191 13.19 3.41 -1.19
C GLN A 191 12.75 4.75 -1.81
N GLU A 192 12.99 4.96 -3.09
CA GLU A 192 12.49 6.12 -3.83
C GLU A 192 10.96 6.08 -3.87
N GLY A 193 10.31 7.20 -3.59
CA GLY A 193 8.85 7.32 -3.59
C GLY A 193 8.14 6.69 -2.39
N ILE A 194 8.85 6.06 -1.45
CA ILE A 194 8.26 5.58 -0.20
C ILE A 194 7.77 6.74 0.68
N PRO A 195 8.52 7.85 0.81
CA PRO A 195 8.02 9.04 1.49
C PRO A 195 6.69 9.53 0.94
N ASP A 196 6.57 9.57 -0.39
CA ASP A 196 5.35 10.01 -1.09
C ASP A 196 4.17 9.06 -0.86
N LEU A 197 4.44 7.76 -0.94
CA LEU A 197 3.44 6.72 -0.71
C LEU A 197 2.82 6.87 0.68
N LEU A 198 3.65 7.01 1.70
CA LEU A 198 3.20 7.18 3.08
C LEU A 198 2.46 8.49 3.29
N ALA A 199 2.96 9.60 2.71
CA ALA A 199 2.32 10.90 2.79
C ALA A 199 0.93 10.91 2.14
N VAL A 200 0.80 10.32 0.95
CA VAL A 200 -0.49 10.23 0.25
C VAL A 200 -1.46 9.33 1.01
N LEU A 201 -1.01 8.18 1.53
CA LEU A 201 -1.84 7.28 2.35
C LEU A 201 -2.37 7.98 3.60
N MET A 202 -1.50 8.67 4.35
CA MET A 202 -1.90 9.41 5.54
C MET A 202 -2.88 10.53 5.21
N GLY A 203 -2.62 11.29 4.13
CA GLY A 203 -3.52 12.35 3.68
C GLY A 203 -4.90 11.83 3.28
N LEU A 204 -4.96 10.69 2.58
CA LEU A 204 -6.22 10.05 2.20
C LEU A 204 -6.97 9.51 3.42
N ALA A 205 -6.28 8.82 4.32
CA ALA A 205 -6.86 8.27 5.53
C ALA A 205 -7.46 9.39 6.40
N GLN A 206 -6.72 10.46 6.61
CA GLN A 206 -7.19 11.58 7.44
C GLN A 206 -8.35 12.35 6.79
N LYS A 207 -8.31 12.57 5.47
CA LYS A 207 -9.32 13.36 4.76
C LYS A 207 -10.64 12.62 4.57
N TYR A 208 -10.58 11.33 4.26
CA TYR A 208 -11.76 10.58 3.81
C TYR A 208 -12.28 9.56 4.83
N MET A 209 -11.51 9.25 5.87
CA MET A 209 -11.83 8.17 6.81
C MET A 209 -11.96 8.62 8.26
N ARG A 210 -11.73 9.91 8.53
CA ARG A 210 -11.81 10.47 9.89
C ARG A 210 -13.05 10.04 10.65
N ASP A 211 -14.22 10.11 10.00
CA ASP A 211 -15.50 9.78 10.61
C ASP A 211 -15.77 8.26 10.70
N SER A 212 -15.00 7.45 9.94
CA SER A 212 -15.15 5.98 9.85
C SER A 212 -14.19 5.24 10.78
N ILE A 213 -13.16 5.90 11.31
CA ILE A 213 -12.08 5.29 12.12
C ILE A 213 -12.35 5.42 13.63
N SER A 214 -13.52 5.93 14.04
CA SER A 214 -13.86 5.93 15.46
C SER A 214 -14.13 4.51 15.96
N VAL A 215 -13.34 4.05 16.92
CA VAL A 215 -13.46 2.74 17.55
C VAL A 215 -14.12 2.88 18.90
N ASP A 216 -15.20 2.14 19.15
CA ASP A 216 -15.80 2.01 20.48
C ASP A 216 -15.15 0.83 21.22
N ILE A 217 -14.25 1.11 22.16
CA ILE A 217 -13.53 0.10 22.93
C ILE A 217 -14.35 -0.50 24.08
N THR A 218 -15.56 0.00 24.36
CA THR A 218 -16.38 -0.40 25.52
C THR A 218 -17.32 -1.56 25.23
N GLY A 219 -17.57 -1.87 23.95
CA GLY A 219 -18.46 -2.94 23.52
C GLY A 219 -17.79 -4.30 23.36
N PRO A 220 -18.54 -5.36 23.06
CA PRO A 220 -18.00 -6.66 22.72
C PRO A 220 -17.14 -6.58 21.44
N GLY A 221 -16.04 -7.31 21.42
CA GLY A 221 -15.11 -7.30 20.29
C GLY A 221 -15.77 -7.71 18.98
N LYS A 222 -15.62 -6.87 17.94
CA LYS A 222 -15.98 -7.18 16.56
C LYS A 222 -14.71 -7.24 15.73
N GLY A 223 -14.56 -8.31 15.01
CA GLY A 223 -13.35 -8.54 14.23
C GLY A 223 -13.61 -9.42 13.03
N MET A 224 -12.58 -9.58 12.22
CA MET A 224 -12.58 -10.48 11.09
C MET A 224 -11.49 -11.53 11.27
N VAL A 225 -11.84 -12.80 11.11
CA VAL A 225 -10.88 -13.89 11.06
C VAL A 225 -10.19 -13.88 9.71
N LEU A 226 -8.87 -13.76 9.73
CA LEU A 226 -8.01 -13.76 8.55
C LEU A 226 -7.61 -15.18 8.17
N GLU A 227 -7.16 -15.96 9.17
CA GLU A 227 -6.66 -17.31 8.98
C GLU A 227 -7.01 -18.18 10.19
N VAL A 228 -7.25 -19.45 9.95
CA VAL A 228 -7.34 -20.48 10.98
C VAL A 228 -6.29 -21.53 10.66
N LYS A 229 -5.36 -21.76 11.58
CA LYS A 229 -4.23 -22.69 11.39
C LYS A 229 -4.03 -23.58 12.59
N GLU A 230 -3.41 -24.74 12.39
CA GLU A 230 -2.93 -25.56 13.48
C GLU A 230 -1.46 -25.23 13.78
N GLU A 231 -1.18 -24.87 15.02
CA GLU A 231 0.17 -24.56 15.47
C GLU A 231 0.64 -25.60 16.48
N ARG A 232 1.86 -26.13 16.26
CA ARG A 232 2.40 -27.21 17.07
C ARG A 232 2.58 -26.75 18.53
N GLY A 233 1.84 -27.40 19.44
CA GLY A 233 1.86 -27.07 20.87
C GLY A 233 0.76 -26.12 21.34
N LEU A 234 0.13 -25.37 20.43
CA LEU A 234 -0.99 -24.47 20.73
C LEU A 234 -2.34 -25.00 20.22
N GLY A 235 -2.33 -25.98 19.28
CA GLY A 235 -3.55 -26.47 18.65
C GLY A 235 -4.07 -25.52 17.57
N THR A 236 -5.38 -25.38 17.47
CA THR A 236 -6.01 -24.48 16.50
C THR A 236 -5.85 -23.02 16.93
N VAL A 237 -5.19 -22.21 16.11
CA VAL A 237 -4.95 -20.78 16.31
C VAL A 237 -5.73 -20.00 15.26
N ILE A 238 -6.23 -18.84 15.65
CA ILE A 238 -6.99 -17.93 14.78
C ILE A 238 -6.24 -16.60 14.70
N ASP A 239 -5.87 -16.20 13.50
CA ASP A 239 -5.40 -14.84 13.23
C ASP A 239 -6.61 -13.96 12.90
N ALA A 240 -6.85 -12.94 13.68
CA ALA A 240 -7.99 -12.05 13.51
C ALA A 240 -7.60 -10.58 13.63
N ILE A 241 -8.30 -9.71 12.90
CA ILE A 241 -8.24 -8.26 13.08
C ILE A 241 -9.47 -7.83 13.87
N LEU A 242 -9.22 -7.20 15.02
CA LEU A 242 -10.25 -6.54 15.82
C LEU A 242 -10.36 -5.09 15.34
N TYR A 243 -11.55 -4.66 14.91
CA TYR A 243 -11.79 -3.30 14.44
C TYR A 243 -12.77 -2.52 15.32
N ASP A 244 -13.41 -3.15 16.30
CA ASP A 244 -14.33 -2.51 17.23
C ASP A 244 -14.43 -3.34 18.52
N GLY A 245 -14.69 -2.69 19.67
CA GLY A 245 -14.83 -3.35 20.96
C GLY A 245 -13.51 -3.87 21.56
N SER A 246 -13.64 -4.75 22.54
CA SER A 246 -12.53 -5.41 23.22
C SER A 246 -12.78 -6.93 23.36
N LEU A 247 -11.70 -7.69 23.39
CA LEU A 247 -11.71 -9.12 23.76
C LEU A 247 -11.09 -9.25 25.15
N SER A 248 -11.74 -10.00 26.02
CA SER A 248 -11.22 -10.41 27.32
C SER A 248 -11.09 -11.93 27.38
N GLU A 249 -10.10 -12.42 28.13
CA GLU A 249 -9.99 -13.84 28.47
C GLU A 249 -11.17 -14.30 29.33
#